data_f2b3c4feb840431eeac4345dfa5ac5ff
#
_entry.id   f2b3c4feb840431eeac4345dfa5ac5ff
#
_cell.length_a   1.000
_cell.length_b   1.000
_cell.length_c   1.000
_cell.angle_alpha   90.00
_cell.angle_beta   90.00
_cell.angle_gamma   90.00
#
_symmetry.space_group_name_H-M   'P 1'
#
loop_
_entity.id
_entity.type
_entity.pdbx_description
1 polymer ?
#
loop_
_entity_poly.entity_id
_entity_poly.type
_entity_poly.pdbx_seq_one_letter_code
_entity_poly.pdbx_strand_id
1 'polypeptide(L)'
;MNTKDFYYDLPEELIAQDPLLKRSASRLLVMDRKSGSIEHKHFEDVLSYLKEGDCLVLNNTKVIPARLHGVKAGTGAHVEVLLLTRITDKNWECIVRPGKKLRVGAEIIFAENLLSGTVIECKEDGNRIIEFHFEGIFEEILDKLGEMPLPPYITKQLSDKTRYNTVYAKEEGSAAAPTAGLHWTKELLEKVQEKGVKIAYVTLHVGLGTFRPVKVEDVEKHHMHSELYIVDKETADLINSTKKAGGRIICTGTTSCRTIESNADENGLLHPGSAWTDIFIYPGYRFKVMDGLITNFHLPESTLIMLVSAFSTRENVLHAYEEAVKERYRFFSFGDAMFIN
;
A
#
# COMPACT_ATOMS: atom_id res chain seq x y z
N MET A 1 -4.23 -25.17 0.06
CA MET A 1 -4.54 -24.32 -1.11
C MET A 1 -3.22 -23.97 -1.77
N ASN A 2 -3.15 -24.05 -3.11
CA ASN A 2 -1.89 -23.80 -3.82
C ASN A 2 -1.83 -22.35 -4.33
N THR A 3 -0.64 -21.76 -4.33
CA THR A 3 -0.41 -20.39 -4.86
C THR A 3 -0.84 -20.29 -6.33
N LYS A 4 -0.63 -21.35 -7.12
CA LYS A 4 -1.05 -21.44 -8.53
C LYS A 4 -2.56 -21.40 -8.73
N ASP A 5 -3.36 -21.66 -7.71
CA ASP A 5 -4.82 -21.57 -7.76
C ASP A 5 -5.30 -20.11 -8.00
N PHE A 6 -4.40 -19.12 -7.82
CA PHE A 6 -4.64 -17.69 -8.02
C PHE A 6 -3.96 -17.13 -9.28
N TYR A 7 -3.59 -18.02 -10.19
CA TYR A 7 -3.03 -17.63 -11.48
C TYR A 7 -4.16 -17.16 -12.42
N TYR A 8 -3.87 -16.12 -13.17
CA TYR A 8 -4.61 -15.69 -14.36
C TYR A 8 -3.60 -15.12 -15.36
N ASP A 9 -3.93 -15.15 -16.65
CA ASP A 9 -3.06 -14.61 -17.69
C ASP A 9 -3.18 -13.09 -17.73
N LEU A 10 -2.06 -12.39 -17.50
CA LEU A 10 -1.99 -10.93 -17.51
C LEU A 10 -0.99 -10.46 -18.56
N PRO A 11 -1.47 -9.88 -19.68
CA PRO A 11 -0.62 -9.23 -20.67
C PRO A 11 0.18 -8.06 -20.06
N GLU A 12 1.48 -8.02 -20.31
CA GLU A 12 2.40 -7.02 -19.72
C GLU A 12 2.00 -5.58 -20.08
N GLU A 13 1.46 -5.37 -21.29
CA GLU A 13 1.01 -4.06 -21.76
C GLU A 13 -0.17 -3.48 -20.96
N LEU A 14 -0.88 -4.29 -20.17
CA LEU A 14 -1.95 -3.80 -19.28
C LEU A 14 -1.41 -3.27 -17.96
N ILE A 15 -0.13 -3.49 -17.63
CA ILE A 15 0.50 -2.96 -16.43
C ILE A 15 0.74 -1.45 -16.59
N ALA A 16 0.00 -0.65 -15.83
CA ALA A 16 0.05 0.80 -15.94
C ALA A 16 1.40 1.35 -15.49
N GLN A 17 2.08 2.09 -16.36
CA GLN A 17 3.36 2.73 -16.07
C GLN A 17 3.22 4.17 -15.59
N ASP A 18 2.13 4.85 -15.96
CA ASP A 18 1.88 6.26 -15.65
C ASP A 18 0.50 6.43 -15.00
N PRO A 19 0.37 7.34 -14.00
CA PRO A 19 -0.93 7.71 -13.47
C PRO A 19 -1.73 8.52 -14.50
N LEU A 20 -3.05 8.36 -14.51
CA LEU A 20 -3.93 9.21 -15.31
C LEU A 20 -3.82 10.68 -14.85
N LEU A 21 -3.95 11.64 -15.76
CA LEU A 21 -3.94 13.07 -15.43
C LEU A 21 -4.99 13.40 -14.36
N LYS A 22 -6.22 12.99 -14.55
CA LYS A 22 -7.29 13.08 -13.58
C LYS A 22 -7.41 11.75 -12.82
N ARG A 23 -7.13 11.75 -11.51
CA ARG A 23 -7.12 10.54 -10.66
C ARG A 23 -8.42 9.75 -10.72
N SER A 24 -9.56 10.46 -10.64
CA SER A 24 -10.90 9.87 -10.61
C SER A 24 -11.44 9.43 -11.99
N ALA A 25 -10.69 9.66 -13.08
CA ALA A 25 -11.07 9.21 -14.42
C ALA A 25 -10.72 7.74 -14.71
N SER A 26 -10.12 7.02 -13.78
CA SER A 26 -9.89 5.57 -13.90
C SER A 26 -11.21 4.82 -14.05
N ARG A 27 -11.16 3.66 -14.69
CA ARG A 27 -12.31 2.76 -14.75
C ARG A 27 -12.52 2.11 -13.38
N LEU A 28 -13.77 1.71 -13.14
CA LEU A 28 -14.19 0.99 -11.94
C LEU A 28 -14.96 -0.27 -12.36
N LEU A 29 -14.43 -1.43 -12.02
CA LEU A 29 -15.18 -2.67 -12.11
C LEU A 29 -15.90 -2.87 -10.78
N VAL A 30 -17.23 -2.86 -10.81
CA VAL A 30 -18.05 -3.14 -9.61
C VAL A 30 -18.49 -4.58 -9.66
N MET A 31 -18.21 -5.32 -8.59
CA MET A 31 -18.59 -6.72 -8.46
C MET A 31 -19.46 -6.92 -7.22
N ASP A 32 -20.63 -7.52 -7.41
CA ASP A 32 -21.43 -8.01 -6.28
C ASP A 32 -20.70 -9.16 -5.57
N ARG A 33 -20.48 -9.01 -4.28
CA ARG A 33 -19.68 -9.92 -3.48
C ARG A 33 -20.19 -11.36 -3.49
N LYS A 34 -21.51 -11.54 -3.56
CA LYS A 34 -22.16 -12.86 -3.44
C LYS A 34 -22.36 -13.54 -4.77
N SER A 35 -22.93 -12.83 -5.73
CA SER A 35 -23.26 -13.38 -7.04
C SER A 35 -22.10 -13.36 -8.03
N GLY A 36 -21.09 -12.50 -7.83
CA GLY A 36 -20.01 -12.26 -8.79
C GLY A 36 -20.44 -11.47 -10.01
N SER A 37 -21.67 -10.90 -10.05
CA SER A 37 -22.11 -10.06 -11.17
C SER A 37 -21.26 -8.80 -11.28
N ILE A 38 -20.97 -8.38 -12.52
CA ILE A 38 -20.02 -7.33 -12.85
C ILE A 38 -20.72 -6.17 -13.56
N GLU A 39 -20.35 -4.94 -13.17
CA GLU A 39 -20.69 -3.72 -13.90
C GLU A 39 -19.40 -2.93 -14.20
N HIS A 40 -19.35 -2.30 -15.39
CA HIS A 40 -18.25 -1.44 -15.81
C HIS A 40 -18.65 0.03 -15.66
N LYS A 41 -17.87 0.76 -14.88
CA LYS A 41 -18.11 2.16 -14.49
C LYS A 41 -16.81 2.99 -14.57
N HIS A 42 -16.88 4.25 -14.17
CA HIS A 42 -15.72 5.08 -13.85
C HIS A 42 -15.63 5.29 -12.33
N PHE A 43 -14.45 5.63 -11.82
CA PHE A 43 -14.24 5.73 -10.38
C PHE A 43 -15.18 6.75 -9.71
N GLU A 44 -15.52 7.83 -10.41
CA GLU A 44 -16.48 8.83 -9.90
C GLU A 44 -17.88 8.23 -9.61
N ASP A 45 -18.26 7.16 -10.30
CA ASP A 45 -19.55 6.50 -10.10
C ASP A 45 -19.61 5.73 -8.76
N VAL A 46 -18.47 5.57 -8.05
CA VAL A 46 -18.43 4.94 -6.72
C VAL A 46 -19.43 5.61 -5.75
N LEU A 47 -19.68 6.90 -5.92
CA LEU A 47 -20.67 7.64 -5.14
C LEU A 47 -22.06 6.99 -5.20
N SER A 48 -22.48 6.40 -6.30
CA SER A 48 -23.79 5.77 -6.44
C SER A 48 -23.96 4.51 -5.61
N TYR A 49 -22.86 3.88 -5.22
CA TYR A 49 -22.82 2.64 -4.42
C TYR A 49 -22.63 2.90 -2.91
N LEU A 50 -22.21 4.11 -2.53
CA LEU A 50 -22.11 4.55 -1.13
C LEU A 50 -23.48 5.06 -0.64
N LYS A 51 -23.80 4.83 0.64
CA LYS A 51 -25.06 5.21 1.27
C LYS A 51 -24.80 6.08 2.49
N GLU A 52 -25.76 6.95 2.80
CA GLU A 52 -25.76 7.67 4.07
C GLU A 52 -25.60 6.71 5.24
N GLY A 53 -24.74 7.04 6.20
CA GLY A 53 -24.42 6.21 7.35
C GLY A 53 -23.28 5.21 7.13
N ASP A 54 -22.79 4.99 5.89
CA ASP A 54 -21.57 4.21 5.64
C ASP A 54 -20.33 4.93 6.22
N CYS A 55 -19.26 4.17 6.43
CA CYS A 55 -17.94 4.71 6.77
C CYS A 55 -16.91 4.22 5.75
N LEU A 56 -16.27 5.19 5.08
CA LEU A 56 -15.14 4.94 4.18
C LEU A 56 -13.84 4.97 4.98
N VAL A 57 -13.06 3.88 4.96
CA VAL A 57 -11.78 3.77 5.66
C VAL A 57 -10.63 3.94 4.69
N LEU A 58 -9.78 4.92 4.96
CA LEU A 58 -8.65 5.33 4.13
C LEU A 58 -7.34 5.17 4.90
N ASN A 59 -6.27 4.72 4.23
CA ASN A 59 -4.93 4.69 4.81
C ASN A 59 -4.21 6.01 4.50
N ASN A 60 -3.92 6.82 5.52
CA ASN A 60 -3.31 8.15 5.39
C ASN A 60 -1.78 8.14 5.42
N THR A 61 -1.16 6.97 5.31
CA THR A 61 0.31 6.88 5.27
C THR A 61 0.87 7.67 4.09
N LYS A 62 2.05 8.28 4.29
CA LYS A 62 2.77 9.08 3.29
C LYS A 62 4.08 8.41 2.93
N VAL A 63 4.30 8.26 1.63
CA VAL A 63 5.59 7.80 1.07
C VAL A 63 6.53 8.98 1.00
N ILE A 64 7.75 8.78 1.52
CA ILE A 64 8.84 9.75 1.42
C ILE A 64 9.77 9.35 0.25
N PRO A 65 10.58 10.28 -0.30
CA PRO A 65 11.57 9.99 -1.33
C PRO A 65 12.74 9.17 -0.74
N ALA A 66 12.47 7.93 -0.39
CA ALA A 66 13.33 7.08 0.43
C ALA A 66 14.48 6.41 -0.32
N ARG A 67 14.55 6.53 -1.66
CA ARG A 67 15.64 5.95 -2.45
C ARG A 67 16.71 6.99 -2.68
N LEU A 68 17.90 6.72 -2.17
CA LEU A 68 19.07 7.59 -2.28
C LEU A 68 20.16 6.92 -3.14
N HIS A 69 20.76 7.68 -4.02
CA HIS A 69 21.92 7.28 -4.79
C HIS A 69 23.16 8.00 -4.26
N GLY A 70 24.26 7.26 -4.10
CA GLY A 70 25.49 7.80 -3.58
C GLY A 70 26.72 7.05 -4.10
N VAL A 71 27.86 7.39 -3.55
CA VAL A 71 29.13 6.73 -3.84
C VAL A 71 29.79 6.29 -2.53
N LYS A 72 30.37 5.10 -2.54
CA LYS A 72 31.18 4.64 -1.42
C LYS A 72 32.48 5.45 -1.35
N ALA A 73 32.74 6.07 -0.20
CA ALA A 73 33.99 6.81 0.04
C ALA A 73 35.22 5.92 -0.19
N GLY A 74 36.28 6.53 -0.69
CA GLY A 74 37.57 5.87 -0.97
C GLY A 74 37.58 5.01 -2.25
N THR A 75 36.44 4.56 -2.77
CA THR A 75 36.40 3.75 -4.00
C THR A 75 35.60 4.35 -5.14
N GLY A 76 34.74 5.35 -4.88
CA GLY A 76 33.84 5.95 -5.87
C GLY A 76 32.77 4.98 -6.41
N ALA A 77 32.62 3.80 -5.84
CA ALA A 77 31.65 2.83 -6.31
C ALA A 77 30.22 3.31 -6.06
N HIS A 78 29.38 3.34 -7.11
CA HIS A 78 27.98 3.69 -6.99
C HIS A 78 27.24 2.75 -6.05
N VAL A 79 26.37 3.30 -5.23
CA VAL A 79 25.52 2.58 -4.28
C VAL A 79 24.12 3.19 -4.29
N GLU A 80 23.14 2.31 -4.11
CA GLU A 80 21.74 2.66 -3.85
C GLU A 80 21.43 2.32 -2.39
N VAL A 81 20.81 3.24 -1.69
CA VAL A 81 20.32 3.07 -0.33
C VAL A 81 18.83 3.38 -0.30
N LEU A 82 18.04 2.43 0.17
CA LEU A 82 16.60 2.57 0.31
C LEU A 82 16.25 2.55 1.78
N LEU A 83 15.75 3.66 2.29
CA LEU A 83 15.29 3.82 3.66
C LEU A 83 14.07 2.95 3.92
N LEU A 84 14.06 2.19 5.01
CA LEU A 84 12.93 1.34 5.42
C LEU A 84 12.25 1.86 6.68
N THR A 85 12.99 1.88 7.79
CA THR A 85 12.46 2.20 9.11
C THR A 85 13.40 3.16 9.82
N ARG A 86 12.85 4.27 10.31
CA ARG A 86 13.57 5.21 11.15
C ARG A 86 13.72 4.62 12.56
N ILE A 87 14.96 4.52 13.04
CA ILE A 87 15.27 3.99 14.37
C ILE A 87 15.50 5.14 15.35
N THR A 88 16.25 6.15 14.91
CA THR A 88 16.47 7.41 15.63
C THR A 88 16.43 8.56 14.64
N ASP A 89 16.65 9.79 15.10
CA ASP A 89 16.69 10.96 14.19
C ASP A 89 17.77 10.85 13.11
N LYS A 90 18.84 10.08 13.37
CA LYS A 90 19.95 9.89 12.43
C LYS A 90 20.10 8.46 11.92
N ASN A 91 19.53 7.47 12.59
CA ASN A 91 19.73 6.07 12.26
C ASN A 91 18.52 5.49 11.55
N TRP A 92 18.77 4.86 10.41
CA TRP A 92 17.75 4.18 9.62
C TRP A 92 18.15 2.76 9.28
N GLU A 93 17.18 1.86 9.32
CA GLU A 93 17.28 0.58 8.67
C GLU A 93 17.09 0.75 7.17
N CYS A 94 18.00 0.17 6.37
CA CYS A 94 18.07 0.38 4.94
C CYS A 94 18.32 -0.91 4.17
N ILE A 95 17.76 -1.03 2.97
CA ILE A 95 18.24 -1.94 1.94
C ILE A 95 19.33 -1.24 1.15
N VAL A 96 20.42 -1.94 0.83
CA VAL A 96 21.54 -1.37 0.07
C VAL A 96 21.92 -2.22 -1.13
N ARG A 97 22.35 -1.57 -2.21
CA ARG A 97 22.87 -2.23 -3.41
C ARG A 97 24.14 -1.51 -3.90
N PRO A 98 25.24 -2.25 -4.15
CA PRO A 98 25.48 -3.68 -3.87
C PRO A 98 25.84 -3.93 -2.40
N GLY A 99 25.12 -4.84 -1.72
CA GLY A 99 25.29 -5.10 -0.28
C GLY A 99 26.70 -5.60 0.11
N LYS A 100 27.38 -6.36 -0.74
CA LYS A 100 28.73 -6.92 -0.47
C LYS A 100 29.79 -5.83 -0.24
N LYS A 101 29.61 -4.64 -0.78
CA LYS A 101 30.56 -3.53 -0.69
C LYS A 101 30.34 -2.65 0.55
N LEU A 102 29.17 -2.75 1.18
CA LEU A 102 28.76 -1.92 2.30
C LEU A 102 28.73 -2.74 3.60
N ARG A 103 29.92 -2.85 4.23
CA ARG A 103 30.14 -3.50 5.53
C ARG A 103 30.15 -2.42 6.63
N VAL A 104 30.11 -2.85 7.88
CA VAL A 104 30.26 -1.94 9.04
C VAL A 104 31.50 -1.06 8.88
N GLY A 105 31.37 0.23 9.13
CA GLY A 105 32.39 1.26 8.92
C GLY A 105 32.48 1.80 7.48
N ALA A 106 31.68 1.30 6.53
CA ALA A 106 31.66 1.85 5.19
C ALA A 106 30.95 3.23 5.19
N GLU A 107 31.62 4.21 4.62
CA GLU A 107 31.09 5.56 4.43
C GLU A 107 30.51 5.72 3.03
N ILE A 108 29.36 6.43 2.94
CA ILE A 108 28.62 6.72 1.71
C ILE A 108 28.44 8.23 1.62
N ILE A 109 28.75 8.79 0.48
CA ILE A 109 28.51 10.21 0.16
C ILE A 109 27.34 10.26 -0.82
N PHE A 110 26.23 10.87 -0.42
CA PHE A 110 25.05 11.09 -1.28
C PHE A 110 25.13 12.45 -1.97
N ALA A 111 25.55 13.48 -1.23
CA ALA A 111 25.85 14.79 -1.77
C ALA A 111 26.92 15.44 -0.88
N GLU A 112 27.97 15.98 -1.51
CA GLU A 112 29.04 16.65 -0.78
C GLU A 112 28.50 17.81 0.09
N ASN A 113 28.94 17.86 1.35
CA ASN A 113 28.55 18.87 2.34
C ASN A 113 27.05 18.95 2.64
N LEU A 114 26.24 17.99 2.19
CA LEU A 114 24.80 17.98 2.45
C LEU A 114 24.34 16.68 3.14
N LEU A 115 24.72 15.51 2.61
CA LEU A 115 24.32 14.22 3.17
C LEU A 115 25.39 13.16 2.97
N SER A 116 25.81 12.54 4.06
CA SER A 116 26.60 11.31 4.06
C SER A 116 26.04 10.31 5.06
N GLY A 117 26.54 9.09 5.07
CA GLY A 117 26.12 8.08 6.02
C GLY A 117 27.20 7.04 6.28
N THR A 118 27.19 6.46 7.46
CA THR A 118 28.10 5.39 7.89
C THR A 118 27.29 4.13 8.22
N VAL A 119 27.67 3.00 7.65
CA VAL A 119 27.08 1.70 8.01
C VAL A 119 27.55 1.32 9.41
N ILE A 120 26.63 1.27 10.37
CA ILE A 120 26.94 0.94 11.77
C ILE A 120 26.62 -0.52 12.12
N GLU A 121 25.73 -1.18 11.35
CA GLU A 121 25.35 -2.59 11.56
C GLU A 121 24.99 -3.27 10.23
N CYS A 122 25.30 -4.57 10.13
CA CYS A 122 24.83 -5.45 9.06
C CYS A 122 23.92 -6.52 9.66
N LYS A 123 22.62 -6.47 9.34
CA LYS A 123 21.64 -7.44 9.83
C LYS A 123 21.70 -8.78 9.08
N GLU A 124 21.18 -9.85 9.68
CA GLU A 124 21.19 -11.21 9.11
C GLU A 124 20.35 -11.30 7.82
N ASP A 125 19.27 -10.54 7.71
CA ASP A 125 18.42 -10.47 6.52
C ASP A 125 19.03 -9.68 5.35
N GLY A 126 20.24 -9.14 5.54
CA GLY A 126 20.97 -8.36 4.54
C GLY A 126 20.74 -6.86 4.62
N ASN A 127 19.83 -6.38 5.46
CA ASN A 127 19.64 -4.96 5.71
C ASN A 127 20.85 -4.34 6.43
N ARG A 128 20.93 -3.03 6.42
CA ARG A 128 21.96 -2.23 7.09
C ARG A 128 21.33 -1.21 8.00
N ILE A 129 21.95 -0.95 9.15
CA ILE A 129 21.68 0.25 9.90
C ILE A 129 22.71 1.28 9.46
N ILE A 130 22.21 2.42 8.98
CA ILE A 130 23.05 3.53 8.53
C ILE A 130 22.79 4.73 9.45
N GLU A 131 23.86 5.28 9.98
CA GLU A 131 23.87 6.56 10.67
C GLU A 131 24.10 7.66 9.61
N PHE A 132 23.12 8.56 9.45
CA PHE A 132 23.20 9.67 8.50
C PHE A 132 23.81 10.90 9.18
N HIS A 133 24.66 11.60 8.43
CA HIS A 133 25.33 12.83 8.83
C HIS A 133 24.83 13.97 7.94
N PHE A 134 24.14 14.92 8.55
CA PHE A 134 23.53 16.07 7.90
C PHE A 134 23.33 17.21 8.91
N GLU A 135 23.09 18.42 8.37
CA GLU A 135 22.63 19.57 9.14
C GLU A 135 21.23 19.98 8.67
N GLY A 136 20.39 20.43 9.59
CA GLY A 136 19.01 20.85 9.30
C GLY A 136 17.99 19.73 9.37
N ILE A 137 16.97 19.80 8.51
CA ILE A 137 15.82 18.88 8.48
C ILE A 137 16.07 17.77 7.45
N PHE A 138 16.09 16.53 7.90
CA PHE A 138 16.39 15.37 7.04
C PHE A 138 15.39 15.21 5.90
N GLU A 139 14.12 15.47 6.16
CA GLU A 139 13.02 15.38 5.20
C GLU A 139 13.21 16.36 4.03
N GLU A 140 13.68 17.56 4.30
CA GLU A 140 14.00 18.56 3.23
C GLU A 140 15.19 18.12 2.35
N ILE A 141 16.13 17.40 2.94
CA ILE A 141 17.26 16.82 2.22
C ILE A 141 16.78 15.65 1.35
N LEU A 142 15.89 14.79 1.89
CA LEU A 142 15.28 13.71 1.12
C LEU A 142 14.47 14.23 -0.07
N ASP A 143 13.72 15.31 0.10
CA ASP A 143 12.96 15.93 -1.00
C ASP A 143 13.87 16.38 -2.16
N LYS A 144 15.09 16.84 -1.84
CA LYS A 144 16.09 17.30 -2.83
C LYS A 144 16.81 16.14 -3.50
N LEU A 145 17.26 15.14 -2.73
CA LEU A 145 18.16 14.09 -3.19
C LEU A 145 17.48 12.76 -3.48
N GLY A 146 16.36 12.49 -2.80
CA GLY A 146 15.69 11.21 -2.84
C GLY A 146 14.79 11.03 -4.05
N GLU A 147 14.59 9.76 -4.42
CA GLU A 147 13.61 9.32 -5.40
C GLU A 147 12.48 8.56 -4.71
N MET A 148 11.27 8.66 -5.29
CA MET A 148 10.12 7.87 -4.81
C MET A 148 10.40 6.39 -5.03
N PRO A 149 10.21 5.54 -4.01
CA PRO A 149 10.48 4.10 -4.09
C PRO A 149 9.34 3.39 -4.85
N LEU A 150 9.28 3.58 -6.16
CA LEU A 150 8.26 2.93 -6.99
C LEU A 150 8.42 1.42 -6.98
N PRO A 151 7.30 0.67 -7.11
CA PRO A 151 7.34 -0.77 -7.29
C PRO A 151 8.18 -1.19 -8.50
N PRO A 152 8.79 -2.38 -8.49
CA PRO A 152 9.73 -2.79 -9.54
C PRO A 152 9.11 -2.97 -10.93
N TYR A 153 7.78 -3.11 -11.03
CA TYR A 153 7.07 -3.19 -12.31
C TYR A 153 6.80 -1.80 -12.94
N ILE A 154 7.04 -0.71 -12.22
CA ILE A 154 7.03 0.64 -12.77
C ILE A 154 8.46 1.00 -13.14
N THR A 155 8.75 1.04 -14.43
CA THR A 155 10.09 1.31 -14.97
C THR A 155 10.29 2.76 -15.37
N LYS A 156 9.19 3.52 -15.50
CA LYS A 156 9.23 4.95 -15.83
C LYS A 156 9.40 5.80 -14.58
N GLN A 157 10.23 6.83 -14.69
CA GLN A 157 10.32 7.87 -13.66
C GLN A 157 9.06 8.75 -13.69
N LEU A 158 8.55 9.07 -12.51
CA LEU A 158 7.44 10.01 -12.38
C LEU A 158 7.93 11.44 -12.63
N SER A 159 7.24 12.15 -13.51
CA SER A 159 7.46 13.59 -13.72
C SER A 159 7.05 14.43 -12.50
N ASP A 160 6.07 13.95 -11.74
CA ASP A 160 5.57 14.55 -10.51
C ASP A 160 5.58 13.50 -9.38
N LYS A 161 6.54 13.63 -8.45
CA LYS A 161 6.71 12.75 -7.30
C LYS A 161 5.45 12.68 -6.41
N THR A 162 4.67 13.76 -6.34
CA THR A 162 3.46 13.82 -5.49
C THR A 162 2.37 12.88 -5.97
N ARG A 163 2.43 12.42 -7.23
CA ARG A 163 1.44 11.50 -7.80
C ARG A 163 1.47 10.11 -7.17
N TYR A 164 2.57 9.74 -6.51
CA TYR A 164 2.68 8.48 -5.75
C TYR A 164 2.31 8.65 -4.26
N ASN A 165 1.48 9.67 -3.96
CA ASN A 165 0.83 9.84 -2.66
C ASN A 165 -0.65 10.14 -2.85
N THR A 166 -1.47 9.76 -1.87
CA THR A 166 -2.89 10.10 -1.85
C THR A 166 -3.07 11.59 -1.54
N VAL A 167 -4.22 12.15 -1.89
CA VAL A 167 -4.54 13.57 -1.60
C VAL A 167 -4.73 13.84 -0.11
N TYR A 168 -4.82 12.79 0.69
CA TYR A 168 -4.97 12.81 2.16
C TYR A 168 -3.77 12.19 2.89
N ALA A 169 -2.65 11.94 2.20
CA ALA A 169 -1.43 11.41 2.83
C ALA A 169 -0.91 12.39 3.88
N LYS A 170 -0.64 11.88 5.10
CA LYS A 170 -0.26 12.68 6.26
C LYS A 170 0.90 12.06 7.04
N GLU A 171 0.76 10.81 7.46
CA GLU A 171 1.69 10.14 8.38
C GLU A 171 2.88 9.55 7.59
N GLU A 172 4.06 10.15 7.72
CA GLU A 172 5.28 9.73 7.03
C GLU A 172 5.83 8.42 7.59
N GLY A 173 6.48 7.61 6.73
CA GLY A 173 7.15 6.36 7.14
C GLY A 173 6.89 5.16 6.24
N SER A 174 6.17 5.31 5.15
CA SER A 174 5.86 4.22 4.24
C SER A 174 6.86 4.12 3.09
N ALA A 175 7.25 2.90 2.74
CA ALA A 175 8.04 2.61 1.54
C ALA A 175 7.17 2.42 0.29
N ALA A 176 5.84 2.31 0.44
CA ALA A 176 4.92 2.20 -0.68
C ALA A 176 3.59 2.92 -0.41
N ALA A 177 2.98 3.47 -1.46
CA ALA A 177 1.70 4.15 -1.35
C ALA A 177 0.53 3.15 -1.21
N PRO A 178 -0.55 3.50 -0.50
CA PRO A 178 -1.81 2.78 -0.53
C PRO A 178 -2.55 3.08 -1.84
N THR A 179 -2.15 2.38 -2.91
CA THR A 179 -2.41 2.76 -4.30
C THR A 179 -3.88 2.84 -4.69
N ALA A 180 -4.76 2.07 -4.05
CA ALA A 180 -6.21 2.21 -4.23
C ALA A 180 -6.73 3.61 -3.80
N GLY A 181 -6.02 4.26 -2.88
CA GLY A 181 -6.31 5.62 -2.46
C GLY A 181 -5.94 6.69 -3.49
N LEU A 182 -5.12 6.36 -4.50
CA LEU A 182 -4.69 7.30 -5.53
C LEU A 182 -5.84 7.74 -6.47
N HIS A 183 -6.92 6.99 -6.51
CA HIS A 183 -8.11 7.33 -7.32
C HIS A 183 -8.92 8.50 -6.75
N TRP A 184 -8.85 8.71 -5.43
CA TRP A 184 -9.58 9.78 -4.76
C TRP A 184 -9.01 11.15 -5.09
N THR A 185 -9.91 12.12 -5.25
CA THR A 185 -9.61 13.55 -5.26
C THR A 185 -10.25 14.21 -4.04
N LYS A 186 -9.81 15.41 -3.68
CA LYS A 186 -10.40 16.16 -2.56
C LYS A 186 -11.89 16.42 -2.81
N GLU A 187 -12.23 16.85 -4.02
CA GLU A 187 -13.61 17.15 -4.44
C GLU A 187 -14.51 15.90 -4.39
N LEU A 188 -13.96 14.73 -4.72
CA LEU A 188 -14.74 13.48 -4.64
C LEU A 188 -14.98 13.07 -3.19
N LEU A 189 -13.99 13.26 -2.31
CA LEU A 189 -14.14 13.00 -0.87
C LEU A 189 -15.11 13.98 -0.21
N GLU A 190 -15.12 15.24 -0.63
CA GLU A 190 -16.13 16.22 -0.19
C GLU A 190 -17.55 15.74 -0.55
N LYS A 191 -17.77 15.29 -1.78
CA LYS A 191 -19.07 14.72 -2.21
C LYS A 191 -19.45 13.45 -1.43
N VAL A 192 -18.49 12.63 -1.03
CA VAL A 192 -18.70 11.48 -0.14
C VAL A 192 -19.28 11.94 1.20
N GLN A 193 -18.66 12.99 1.80
CA GLN A 193 -19.12 13.55 3.07
C GLN A 193 -20.48 14.25 2.94
N GLU A 194 -20.72 15.03 1.87
CA GLU A 194 -22.01 15.65 1.58
C GLU A 194 -23.15 14.64 1.46
N LYS A 195 -22.84 13.42 1.00
CA LYS A 195 -23.78 12.30 0.95
C LYS A 195 -24.10 11.68 2.32
N GLY A 196 -23.47 12.14 3.40
CA GLY A 196 -23.64 11.58 4.75
C GLY A 196 -22.80 10.33 5.00
N VAL A 197 -21.79 10.06 4.17
CA VAL A 197 -20.80 8.99 4.38
C VAL A 197 -19.68 9.53 5.24
N LYS A 198 -19.35 8.82 6.31
CA LYS A 198 -18.25 9.18 7.21
C LYS A 198 -16.91 8.77 6.61
N ILE A 199 -15.85 9.49 6.93
CA ILE A 199 -14.48 9.15 6.51
C ILE A 199 -13.64 8.91 7.76
N ALA A 200 -13.05 7.72 7.85
CA ALA A 200 -12.13 7.31 8.90
C ALA A 200 -10.72 7.11 8.32
N TYR A 201 -9.70 7.56 9.04
CA TYR A 201 -8.31 7.42 8.63
C TYR A 201 -7.58 6.46 9.55
N VAL A 202 -6.99 5.44 8.95
CA VAL A 202 -6.04 4.54 9.61
C VAL A 202 -4.64 4.78 9.05
N THR A 203 -3.60 4.39 9.78
CA THR A 203 -2.24 4.38 9.26
C THR A 203 -1.73 2.95 9.21
N LEU A 204 -1.19 2.53 8.08
CA LEU A 204 -0.37 1.35 7.95
C LEU A 204 0.82 1.71 7.09
N HIS A 205 2.02 1.63 7.66
CA HIS A 205 3.25 1.87 6.93
C HIS A 205 3.62 0.63 6.13
N VAL A 206 3.43 0.72 4.81
CA VAL A 206 3.65 -0.39 3.89
C VAL A 206 5.14 -0.60 3.67
N GLY A 207 5.62 -1.79 3.98
CA GLY A 207 6.99 -2.20 3.68
C GLY A 207 7.17 -2.69 2.24
N LEU A 208 8.41 -2.72 1.76
CA LEU A 208 8.72 -3.25 0.42
C LEU A 208 8.44 -4.76 0.26
N GLY A 209 8.22 -5.45 1.36
CA GLY A 209 7.84 -6.86 1.35
C GLY A 209 6.57 -7.14 0.56
N THR A 210 5.65 -6.18 0.51
CA THR A 210 4.38 -6.28 -0.23
C THR A 210 4.58 -6.52 -1.75
N PHE A 211 5.73 -6.14 -2.31
CA PHE A 211 6.05 -6.36 -3.72
C PHE A 211 6.87 -7.62 -3.97
N ARG A 212 7.20 -8.39 -2.93
CA ARG A 212 7.94 -9.65 -3.11
C ARG A 212 6.96 -10.75 -3.57
N PRO A 213 7.34 -11.54 -4.60
CA PRO A 213 6.52 -12.68 -5.00
C PRO A 213 6.40 -13.71 -3.87
N VAL A 214 5.27 -14.37 -3.78
CA VAL A 214 5.09 -15.55 -2.91
C VAL A 214 6.00 -16.66 -3.44
N LYS A 215 6.86 -17.20 -2.57
CA LYS A 215 7.87 -18.22 -2.96
C LYS A 215 7.46 -19.64 -2.59
N VAL A 216 6.37 -19.80 -1.87
CA VAL A 216 5.88 -21.10 -1.40
C VAL A 216 4.74 -21.59 -2.29
N GLU A 217 4.68 -22.91 -2.51
CA GLU A 217 3.55 -23.51 -3.26
C GLU A 217 2.29 -23.58 -2.42
N ASP A 218 2.43 -23.91 -1.14
CA ASP A 218 1.31 -24.00 -0.20
C ASP A 218 1.08 -22.63 0.47
N VAL A 219 -0.07 -22.03 0.23
CA VAL A 219 -0.46 -20.71 0.74
C VAL A 219 -0.32 -20.63 2.27
N GLU A 220 -0.67 -21.69 3.00
CA GLU A 220 -0.63 -21.73 4.47
C GLU A 220 0.79 -21.64 5.06
N LYS A 221 1.82 -21.91 4.24
CA LYS A 221 3.23 -21.81 4.63
C LYS A 221 3.85 -20.45 4.36
N HIS A 222 3.07 -19.51 3.81
CA HIS A 222 3.56 -18.16 3.57
C HIS A 222 3.58 -17.34 4.85
N HIS A 223 4.70 -16.67 5.11
CA HIS A 223 4.86 -15.73 6.22
C HIS A 223 4.86 -14.30 5.69
N MET A 224 3.89 -13.51 6.14
CA MET A 224 3.83 -12.09 5.82
C MET A 224 4.90 -11.30 6.56
N HIS A 225 5.37 -10.24 5.94
CA HIS A 225 6.21 -9.25 6.62
C HIS A 225 5.37 -8.46 7.62
N SER A 226 5.99 -8.17 8.76
CA SER A 226 5.36 -7.34 9.79
C SER A 226 5.37 -5.87 9.39
N GLU A 227 4.23 -5.20 9.54
CA GLU A 227 4.01 -3.78 9.21
C GLU A 227 3.36 -3.06 10.40
N LEU A 228 3.83 -1.85 10.69
CA LEU A 228 3.30 -1.03 11.77
C LEU A 228 1.96 -0.41 11.34
N TYR A 229 0.92 -0.60 12.16
CA TYR A 229 -0.33 0.11 12.00
C TYR A 229 -0.68 0.96 13.23
N ILE A 230 -1.50 1.99 13.01
CA ILE A 230 -2.01 2.90 14.02
C ILE A 230 -3.50 3.12 13.77
N VAL A 231 -4.29 3.00 14.82
CA VAL A 231 -5.71 3.37 14.86
C VAL A 231 -5.88 4.33 16.04
N ASP A 232 -6.23 5.58 15.79
CA ASP A 232 -6.49 6.53 16.86
C ASP A 232 -7.88 6.32 17.48
N LYS A 233 -8.13 7.01 18.59
CA LYS A 233 -9.39 6.86 19.35
C LYS A 233 -10.59 7.33 18.53
N GLU A 234 -10.46 8.43 17.81
CA GLU A 234 -11.55 9.01 17.02
C GLU A 234 -11.94 8.04 15.89
N THR A 235 -10.98 7.47 15.20
CA THR A 235 -11.17 6.46 14.16
C THR A 235 -11.83 5.19 14.69
N ALA A 236 -11.36 4.66 15.82
CA ALA A 236 -11.95 3.47 16.45
C ALA A 236 -13.41 3.72 16.84
N ASP A 237 -13.68 4.83 17.53
CA ASP A 237 -15.03 5.21 17.96
C ASP A 237 -15.96 5.43 16.76
N LEU A 238 -15.48 6.05 15.67
CA LEU A 238 -16.22 6.30 14.46
C LEU A 238 -16.66 5.00 13.76
N ILE A 239 -15.72 4.07 13.56
CA ILE A 239 -15.98 2.77 12.93
C ILE A 239 -16.94 1.94 13.80
N ASN A 240 -16.67 1.84 15.10
CA ASN A 240 -17.52 1.09 16.05
C ASN A 240 -18.94 1.64 16.11
N SER A 241 -19.09 2.96 16.19
CA SER A 241 -20.42 3.60 16.20
C SER A 241 -21.17 3.41 14.89
N THR A 242 -20.47 3.44 13.76
CA THR A 242 -21.04 3.18 12.44
C THR A 242 -21.60 1.75 12.36
N LYS A 243 -20.81 0.75 12.75
CA LYS A 243 -21.28 -0.66 12.77
C LYS A 243 -22.47 -0.85 13.72
N LYS A 244 -22.41 -0.26 14.91
CA LYS A 244 -23.51 -0.30 15.87
C LYS A 244 -24.80 0.31 15.32
N ALA A 245 -24.71 1.32 14.48
CA ALA A 245 -25.84 1.96 13.80
C ALA A 245 -26.33 1.20 12.55
N GLY A 246 -25.70 0.07 12.18
CA GLY A 246 -26.02 -0.73 10.98
C GLY A 246 -25.45 -0.18 9.68
N GLY A 247 -24.53 0.80 9.74
CA GLY A 247 -23.79 1.30 8.58
C GLY A 247 -22.70 0.32 8.14
N ARG A 248 -22.31 0.38 6.84
CA ARG A 248 -21.27 -0.46 6.27
C ARG A 248 -19.90 0.17 6.47
N ILE A 249 -18.88 -0.67 6.64
CA ILE A 249 -17.47 -0.27 6.66
C ILE A 249 -16.84 -0.64 5.32
N ILE A 250 -16.48 0.38 4.55
CA ILE A 250 -15.92 0.23 3.19
C ILE A 250 -14.46 0.64 3.22
N CYS A 251 -13.58 -0.33 2.98
CA CYS A 251 -12.14 -0.10 2.92
C CYS A 251 -11.69 0.36 1.53
N THR A 252 -10.88 1.40 1.47
CA THR A 252 -10.08 1.70 0.29
C THR A 252 -8.68 1.14 0.47
N GLY A 253 -8.38 0.12 -0.31
CA GLY A 253 -7.13 -0.61 -0.32
C GLY A 253 -7.07 -1.77 0.67
N THR A 254 -6.27 -2.76 0.29
CA THR A 254 -5.96 -3.93 1.14
C THR A 254 -5.25 -3.53 2.43
N THR A 255 -4.55 -2.40 2.44
CA THR A 255 -3.88 -1.85 3.64
C THR A 255 -4.89 -1.39 4.70
N SER A 256 -5.94 -0.66 4.30
CA SER A 256 -7.02 -0.28 5.23
C SER A 256 -7.73 -1.52 5.78
N CYS A 257 -8.03 -2.50 4.92
CA CYS A 257 -8.61 -3.78 5.31
C CYS A 257 -7.73 -4.49 6.35
N ARG A 258 -6.44 -4.70 6.05
CA ARG A 258 -5.50 -5.37 6.95
C ARG A 258 -5.39 -4.67 8.29
N THR A 259 -5.41 -3.34 8.31
CA THR A 259 -5.36 -2.56 9.55
C THR A 259 -6.56 -2.84 10.43
N ILE A 260 -7.79 -2.66 9.93
CA ILE A 260 -8.98 -2.81 10.76
C ILE A 260 -9.23 -4.26 11.17
N GLU A 261 -8.93 -5.22 10.28
CA GLU A 261 -9.07 -6.66 10.59
C GLU A 261 -8.03 -7.14 11.61
N SER A 262 -6.81 -6.57 11.61
CA SER A 262 -5.78 -6.85 12.62
C SER A 262 -6.09 -6.23 13.98
N ASN A 263 -6.66 -5.02 13.98
CA ASN A 263 -6.93 -4.27 15.21
C ASN A 263 -8.19 -4.76 15.92
N ALA A 264 -9.17 -5.28 15.16
CA ALA A 264 -10.45 -5.70 15.71
C ALA A 264 -10.35 -6.94 16.60
N ASP A 265 -11.03 -6.89 17.75
CA ASP A 265 -11.24 -8.06 18.62
C ASP A 265 -12.18 -9.10 18.00
N GLU A 266 -12.46 -10.18 18.73
CA GLU A 266 -13.33 -11.27 18.26
C GLU A 266 -14.80 -10.83 18.05
N ASN A 267 -15.21 -9.72 18.63
CA ASN A 267 -16.55 -9.13 18.46
C ASN A 267 -16.60 -8.11 17.30
N GLY A 268 -15.47 -7.87 16.63
CA GLY A 268 -15.34 -6.88 15.56
C GLY A 268 -15.26 -5.45 16.05
N LEU A 269 -14.87 -5.20 17.31
CA LEU A 269 -14.66 -3.87 17.87
C LEU A 269 -13.19 -3.45 17.69
N LEU A 270 -12.97 -2.25 17.19
CA LEU A 270 -11.66 -1.64 17.11
C LEU A 270 -11.27 -0.99 18.43
N HIS A 271 -9.97 -1.03 18.72
CA HIS A 271 -9.37 -0.42 19.90
C HIS A 271 -8.29 0.58 19.49
N PRO A 272 -8.23 1.76 20.13
CA PRO A 272 -7.18 2.72 19.84
C PRO A 272 -5.80 2.18 20.25
N GLY A 273 -4.81 2.39 19.39
CA GLY A 273 -3.44 1.96 19.64
C GLY A 273 -2.61 1.79 18.39
N SER A 274 -1.37 1.38 18.59
CA SER A 274 -0.45 0.98 17.53
C SER A 274 0.10 -0.41 17.80
N ALA A 275 0.24 -1.21 16.76
CA ALA A 275 0.82 -2.54 16.84
C ALA A 275 1.43 -2.96 15.49
N TRP A 276 2.15 -4.06 15.52
CA TRP A 276 2.66 -4.70 14.31
C TRP A 276 1.70 -5.77 13.84
N THR A 277 1.47 -5.85 12.53
CA THR A 277 0.65 -6.88 11.91
C THR A 277 1.40 -7.63 10.83
N ASP A 278 1.31 -8.94 10.87
CA ASP A 278 1.70 -9.88 9.84
C ASP A 278 0.47 -10.65 9.31
N ILE A 279 -0.72 -10.07 9.48
CA ILE A 279 -1.96 -10.71 9.07
C ILE A 279 -1.92 -11.13 7.60
N PHE A 280 -2.14 -12.41 7.36
CA PHE A 280 -2.28 -12.99 6.04
C PHE A 280 -3.72 -13.43 5.82
N ILE A 281 -4.41 -12.71 4.93
CA ILE A 281 -5.82 -12.97 4.60
C ILE A 281 -5.87 -13.73 3.27
N TYR A 282 -6.47 -14.93 3.31
CA TYR A 282 -6.69 -15.78 2.14
C TYR A 282 -8.03 -16.52 2.29
N PRO A 283 -8.56 -17.20 1.26
CA PRO A 283 -9.86 -17.87 1.33
C PRO A 283 -10.02 -18.80 2.55
N GLY A 284 -11.12 -18.61 3.28
CA GLY A 284 -11.36 -19.21 4.59
C GLY A 284 -11.28 -18.21 5.75
N TYR A 285 -10.69 -17.03 5.52
CA TYR A 285 -10.67 -15.95 6.51
C TYR A 285 -12.08 -15.39 6.75
N ARG A 286 -12.44 -15.19 8.03
CA ARG A 286 -13.71 -14.59 8.43
C ARG A 286 -13.51 -13.11 8.75
N PHE A 287 -13.99 -12.25 7.86
CA PHE A 287 -13.94 -10.80 8.09
C PHE A 287 -14.82 -10.39 9.27
N LYS A 288 -14.24 -9.59 10.16
CA LYS A 288 -14.88 -9.13 11.41
C LYS A 288 -15.53 -7.77 11.26
N VAL A 289 -14.94 -6.90 10.43
CA VAL A 289 -15.29 -5.47 10.34
C VAL A 289 -15.69 -5.04 8.94
N MET A 290 -14.92 -5.43 7.91
CA MET A 290 -15.08 -4.93 6.55
C MET A 290 -16.33 -5.46 5.86
N ASP A 291 -17.12 -4.56 5.27
CA ASP A 291 -18.35 -4.87 4.52
C ASP A 291 -18.23 -4.58 3.01
N GLY A 292 -17.25 -3.79 2.57
CA GLY A 292 -16.97 -3.49 1.17
C GLY A 292 -15.49 -3.16 0.95
N LEU A 293 -14.98 -3.44 -0.25
CA LEU A 293 -13.57 -3.25 -0.60
C LEU A 293 -13.42 -2.56 -1.94
N ILE A 294 -12.78 -1.38 -1.93
CA ILE A 294 -12.27 -0.69 -3.12
C ILE A 294 -10.79 -1.00 -3.22
N THR A 295 -10.33 -1.54 -4.34
CA THR A 295 -8.92 -1.94 -4.51
C THR A 295 -8.48 -1.80 -5.97
N ASN A 296 -7.15 -1.87 -6.23
CA ASN A 296 -6.62 -2.03 -7.58
C ASN A 296 -6.67 -3.52 -8.00
N PHE A 297 -6.42 -3.78 -9.27
CA PHE A 297 -6.13 -5.13 -9.74
C PHE A 297 -4.71 -5.54 -9.35
N HIS A 298 -4.55 -6.76 -8.83
CA HIS A 298 -3.31 -7.27 -8.26
C HIS A 298 -2.63 -8.31 -9.14
N LEU A 299 -1.33 -8.55 -8.90
CA LEU A 299 -0.54 -9.56 -9.59
C LEU A 299 -1.13 -10.96 -9.45
N PRO A 300 -1.01 -11.81 -10.49
CA PRO A 300 -1.26 -13.24 -10.35
C PRO A 300 -0.44 -13.82 -9.20
N GLU A 301 -1.00 -14.80 -8.50
CA GLU A 301 -0.34 -15.55 -7.42
C GLU A 301 0.15 -14.70 -6.22
N SER A 302 -0.28 -13.43 -6.12
CA SER A 302 0.11 -12.53 -5.02
C SER A 302 -0.76 -12.71 -3.78
N THR A 303 -0.23 -12.33 -2.61
CA THR A 303 -1.00 -12.28 -1.36
C THR A 303 -2.22 -11.37 -1.44
N LEU A 304 -2.18 -10.35 -2.31
CA LEU A 304 -3.26 -9.39 -2.46
C LEU A 304 -4.46 -9.95 -3.23
N ILE A 305 -4.25 -10.73 -4.31
CA ILE A 305 -5.37 -11.41 -4.97
C ILE A 305 -5.99 -12.47 -4.07
N MET A 306 -5.18 -13.08 -3.17
CA MET A 306 -5.68 -14.03 -2.17
C MET A 306 -6.61 -13.33 -1.16
N LEU A 307 -6.25 -12.12 -0.68
CA LEU A 307 -7.12 -11.31 0.19
C LEU A 307 -8.43 -10.95 -0.51
N VAL A 308 -8.36 -10.47 -1.75
CA VAL A 308 -9.55 -10.13 -2.53
C VAL A 308 -10.44 -11.37 -2.74
N SER A 309 -9.83 -12.51 -3.03
CA SER A 309 -10.53 -13.80 -3.17
C SER A 309 -11.18 -14.27 -1.85
N ALA A 310 -10.56 -13.97 -0.71
CA ALA A 310 -11.15 -14.28 0.59
C ALA A 310 -12.40 -13.44 0.88
N PHE A 311 -12.47 -12.20 0.32
CA PHE A 311 -13.62 -11.31 0.55
C PHE A 311 -14.86 -11.68 -0.26
N SER A 312 -14.70 -12.33 -1.39
CA SER A 312 -15.81 -12.91 -2.19
C SER A 312 -15.62 -14.43 -2.28
N THR A 313 -15.36 -14.92 -3.48
CA THR A 313 -14.85 -16.26 -3.74
C THR A 313 -13.70 -16.17 -4.74
N ARG A 314 -12.82 -17.18 -4.74
CA ARG A 314 -11.73 -17.24 -5.73
C ARG A 314 -12.26 -17.22 -7.16
N GLU A 315 -13.31 -17.98 -7.40
CA GLU A 315 -13.95 -18.15 -8.72
C GLU A 315 -14.51 -16.82 -9.22
N ASN A 316 -15.24 -16.07 -8.40
CA ASN A 316 -15.80 -14.77 -8.77
C ASN A 316 -14.68 -13.76 -9.04
N VAL A 317 -13.62 -13.75 -8.21
CA VAL A 317 -12.51 -12.83 -8.36
C VAL A 317 -11.70 -13.13 -9.62
N LEU A 318 -11.36 -14.39 -9.88
CA LEU A 318 -10.64 -14.76 -11.12
C LEU A 318 -11.46 -14.44 -12.35
N HIS A 319 -12.77 -14.73 -12.34
CA HIS A 319 -13.67 -14.33 -13.43
C HIS A 319 -13.68 -12.83 -13.67
N ALA A 320 -13.73 -12.02 -12.59
CA ALA A 320 -13.67 -10.56 -12.72
C ALA A 320 -12.32 -10.06 -13.27
N TYR A 321 -11.22 -10.72 -12.91
CA TYR A 321 -9.88 -10.39 -13.42
C TYR A 321 -9.72 -10.78 -14.90
N GLU A 322 -10.23 -11.93 -15.32
CA GLU A 322 -10.27 -12.36 -16.73
C GLU A 322 -11.11 -11.38 -17.57
N GLU A 323 -12.27 -10.96 -17.05
CA GLU A 323 -13.11 -9.95 -17.73
C GLU A 323 -12.41 -8.59 -17.79
N ALA A 324 -11.69 -8.18 -16.73
CA ALA A 324 -10.90 -6.96 -16.73
C ALA A 324 -9.75 -7.00 -17.76
N VAL A 325 -9.08 -8.15 -17.95
CA VAL A 325 -8.07 -8.36 -18.99
C VAL A 325 -8.70 -8.23 -20.38
N LYS A 326 -9.80 -8.92 -20.64
CA LYS A 326 -10.54 -8.91 -21.90
C LYS A 326 -11.01 -7.49 -22.26
N GLU A 327 -11.52 -6.75 -21.29
CA GLU A 327 -11.99 -5.36 -21.43
C GLU A 327 -10.84 -4.35 -21.38
N ARG A 328 -9.58 -4.82 -21.32
CA ARG A 328 -8.37 -4.01 -21.31
C ARG A 328 -8.34 -2.96 -20.20
N TYR A 329 -8.68 -3.35 -18.98
CA TYR A 329 -8.41 -2.54 -17.80
C TYR A 329 -6.92 -2.38 -17.60
N ARG A 330 -6.53 -1.31 -16.91
CA ARG A 330 -5.16 -1.06 -16.48
C ARG A 330 -4.92 -1.70 -15.13
N PHE A 331 -3.77 -2.33 -14.95
CA PHE A 331 -3.46 -3.11 -13.77
C PHE A 331 -2.42 -2.42 -12.86
N PHE A 332 -2.41 -2.78 -11.59
CA PHE A 332 -1.50 -2.41 -10.49
C PHE A 332 -1.62 -0.95 -10.05
N SER A 333 -0.50 -0.38 -9.50
CA SER A 333 -0.48 0.87 -8.72
C SER A 333 -1.12 2.08 -9.39
N PHE A 334 -0.93 2.24 -10.71
CA PHE A 334 -1.51 3.33 -11.50
C PHE A 334 -2.64 2.85 -12.43
N GLY A 335 -3.09 1.65 -12.20
CA GLY A 335 -4.17 1.04 -12.97
C GLY A 335 -5.56 1.55 -12.61
N ASP A 336 -6.55 0.76 -12.98
CA ASP A 336 -7.95 0.98 -12.68
C ASP A 336 -8.34 0.36 -11.33
N ALA A 337 -9.57 0.60 -10.91
CA ALA A 337 -10.08 0.15 -9.63
C ALA A 337 -11.13 -0.96 -9.77
N MET A 338 -11.27 -1.73 -8.71
CA MET A 338 -12.35 -2.69 -8.49
C MET A 338 -13.06 -2.33 -7.17
N PHE A 339 -14.38 -2.40 -7.16
CA PHE A 339 -15.19 -2.29 -5.96
C PHE A 339 -16.01 -3.57 -5.75
N ILE A 340 -15.84 -4.21 -4.62
CA ILE A 340 -16.57 -5.41 -4.19
C ILE A 340 -17.50 -5.01 -3.06
N ASN A 341 -18.83 -5.16 -3.24
CA ASN A 341 -19.86 -4.67 -2.31
C ASN A 341 -20.91 -5.75 -1.98
#